data_73ac108c46caaa3f7b1b839ff459c880
#
_entry.id   73ac108c46caaa3f7b1b839ff459c880
#
_cell.length_a   1.000
_cell.length_b   1.000
_cell.length_c   1.000
_cell.angle_alpha   90.00
_cell.angle_beta   90.00
_cell.angle_gamma   90.00
#
_symmetry.space_group_name_H-M   'P 1'
#
loop_
_entity.id
_entity.type
_entity.pdbx_description
1 polymer ?
#
loop_
_entity_poly.entity_id
_entity_poly.type
_entity_poly.pdbx_seq_one_letter_code
_entity_poly.pdbx_strand_id
1 'polypeptide(L)'
;MCPLPFARILSSCLALMLAVPALARPQAPPAAGLATEVRQLTVAALELPSRDEGQWKQRREQVLQLLTDLQPDVISVQQVLQQQGRNPACWLASRLRYSCDFVTADPPSQPVRHGNAMLSRLPVSEDGVTLLHPPGTFSAAGMMRLRLGDNDVNVYVARLRPEPDEATARQHQTSDLMTWIGATAEGMPSLIAGDFSASTVELVRSTPGFQPARRNPGAPAASGGGASGHGLDVLFQVKHFGGIRQQAIMLPADGDLPGLRLGVMATLRLQDVAATTE
;
A
#
# COMPACT_ATOMS: atom_id res chain seq x y z
N MET A 1 -0.14 -37.26 -89.69
CA MET A 1 -1.16 -37.20 -90.77
C MET A 1 -2.52 -37.38 -90.21
N CYS A 2 -3.32 -36.36 -90.36
CA CYS A 2 -4.80 -36.31 -90.55
C CYS A 2 -5.72 -36.86 -89.46
N PRO A 3 -6.95 -36.37 -89.49
CA PRO A 3 -7.51 -35.51 -88.47
C PRO A 3 -8.92 -35.98 -87.97
N LEU A 4 -9.42 -35.39 -86.91
CA LEU A 4 -10.83 -34.98 -86.58
C LEU A 4 -11.96 -36.04 -86.78
N PRO A 5 -13.15 -35.87 -86.12
CA PRO A 5 -13.85 -34.65 -85.71
C PRO A 5 -14.69 -34.69 -84.41
N PHE A 6 -15.07 -33.54 -83.97
CA PHE A 6 -16.21 -33.02 -83.17
C PHE A 6 -17.45 -33.89 -82.99
N ALA A 7 -17.93 -33.93 -81.75
CA ALA A 7 -19.37 -34.00 -81.45
C ALA A 7 -19.72 -33.12 -80.26
N ARG A 8 -20.49 -32.08 -80.50
CA ARG A 8 -21.15 -31.20 -79.53
C ARG A 8 -22.33 -31.95 -78.92
N ILE A 9 -22.38 -32.04 -77.61
CA ILE A 9 -23.60 -32.37 -76.87
C ILE A 9 -23.94 -31.19 -76.02
N LEU A 10 -25.05 -30.50 -76.35
CA LEU A 10 -25.76 -29.55 -75.55
C LEU A 10 -26.44 -30.35 -74.42
N SER A 11 -26.11 -30.04 -73.21
CA SER A 11 -26.86 -30.52 -72.03
C SER A 11 -27.34 -29.34 -71.26
N SER A 12 -28.64 -29.09 -71.28
CA SER A 12 -29.38 -28.09 -70.56
C SER A 12 -29.35 -28.46 -69.07
N CYS A 13 -28.60 -27.75 -68.23
CA CYS A 13 -28.70 -27.87 -66.80
C CYS A 13 -29.77 -26.89 -66.27
N LEU A 14 -30.85 -27.45 -65.84
CA LEU A 14 -31.94 -26.80 -65.11
C LEU A 14 -31.40 -26.42 -63.72
N ALA A 15 -31.21 -25.13 -63.44
CA ALA A 15 -30.73 -24.66 -62.15
C ALA A 15 -31.90 -24.69 -61.14
N LEU A 16 -31.84 -25.64 -60.22
CA LEU A 16 -32.76 -25.71 -59.07
C LEU A 16 -32.21 -24.78 -57.99
N MET A 17 -32.83 -23.63 -57.82
CA MET A 17 -32.55 -22.65 -56.74
C MET A 17 -33.09 -23.24 -55.43
N LEU A 18 -32.18 -23.88 -54.63
CA LEU A 18 -32.42 -24.25 -53.23
C LEU A 18 -32.25 -23.00 -52.34
N ALA A 19 -33.37 -22.44 -51.87
CA ALA A 19 -33.37 -21.41 -50.84
C ALA A 19 -32.86 -22.02 -49.53
N VAL A 20 -31.63 -21.66 -49.12
CA VAL A 20 -31.08 -22.01 -47.82
C VAL A 20 -31.69 -21.04 -46.78
N PRO A 21 -32.38 -21.56 -45.75
CA PRO A 21 -32.87 -20.66 -44.67
C PRO A 21 -31.63 -20.12 -43.94
N ALA A 22 -31.59 -18.79 -43.81
CA ALA A 22 -30.59 -18.10 -43.02
C ALA A 22 -30.75 -18.52 -41.55
N LEU A 23 -29.86 -19.39 -41.08
CA LEU A 23 -29.71 -19.70 -39.68
C LEU A 23 -29.34 -18.38 -38.95
N ALA A 24 -30.27 -17.87 -38.15
CA ALA A 24 -30.01 -16.76 -37.24
C ALA A 24 -28.83 -17.09 -36.35
N ARG A 25 -27.76 -16.30 -36.47
CA ARG A 25 -26.62 -16.40 -35.56
C ARG A 25 -27.15 -16.17 -34.14
N PRO A 26 -26.84 -17.05 -33.17
CA PRO A 26 -27.11 -16.73 -31.76
C PRO A 26 -26.42 -15.44 -31.42
N GLN A 27 -27.18 -14.42 -31.04
CA GLN A 27 -26.63 -13.20 -30.44
C GLN A 27 -25.88 -13.65 -29.16
N ALA A 28 -24.58 -13.33 -29.11
CA ALA A 28 -23.80 -13.50 -27.89
C ALA A 28 -24.52 -12.73 -26.76
N PRO A 29 -24.67 -13.34 -25.56
CA PRO A 29 -25.25 -12.62 -24.45
C PRO A 29 -24.44 -11.34 -24.22
N PRO A 30 -25.11 -10.23 -23.82
CA PRO A 30 -24.39 -9.01 -23.49
C PRO A 30 -23.31 -9.35 -22.48
N ALA A 31 -22.08 -8.89 -22.74
CA ALA A 31 -20.93 -9.14 -21.88
C ALA A 31 -21.34 -8.86 -20.42
N ALA A 32 -21.31 -9.91 -19.62
CA ALA A 32 -21.63 -9.84 -18.20
C ALA A 32 -20.83 -8.72 -17.57
N GLY A 33 -21.51 -7.94 -16.74
CA GLY A 33 -21.12 -6.71 -16.12
C GLY A 33 -19.62 -6.56 -15.90
N LEU A 34 -19.11 -5.39 -16.26
CA LEU A 34 -17.83 -4.86 -15.85
C LEU A 34 -17.61 -5.28 -14.40
N ALA A 35 -16.68 -6.19 -14.19
CA ALA A 35 -16.23 -6.50 -12.83
C ALA A 35 -15.94 -5.16 -12.18
N THR A 36 -16.66 -4.82 -11.14
CA THR A 36 -16.42 -3.60 -10.37
C THR A 36 -15.00 -3.71 -9.86
N GLU A 37 -14.11 -3.01 -10.53
CA GLU A 37 -12.68 -3.03 -10.21
C GLU A 37 -12.52 -2.74 -8.73
N VAL A 38 -11.86 -3.65 -8.00
CA VAL A 38 -11.67 -3.51 -6.55
C VAL A 38 -10.69 -2.36 -6.33
N ARG A 39 -11.22 -1.15 -6.17
CA ARG A 39 -10.45 0.08 -5.91
C ARG A 39 -10.28 0.33 -4.43
N GLN A 40 -10.10 -0.73 -3.67
CA GLN A 40 -9.92 -0.65 -2.22
C GLN A 40 -8.48 -0.99 -1.87
N LEU A 41 -7.87 -0.13 -1.05
CA LEU A 41 -6.51 -0.30 -0.52
C LEU A 41 -6.57 -0.41 0.99
N THR A 42 -5.92 -1.44 1.55
CA THR A 42 -5.77 -1.64 2.99
C THR A 42 -4.32 -1.40 3.40
N VAL A 43 -4.11 -0.46 4.31
CA VAL A 43 -2.79 -0.04 4.76
C VAL A 43 -2.68 -0.16 6.27
N ALA A 44 -1.70 -0.91 6.74
CA ALA A 44 -1.37 -1.04 8.15
C ALA A 44 -0.15 -0.19 8.50
N ALA A 45 -0.22 0.55 9.61
CA ALA A 45 0.91 1.23 10.23
C ALA A 45 1.17 0.58 11.59
N LEU A 46 2.35 -0.05 11.75
CA LEU A 46 2.68 -0.92 12.87
C LEU A 46 4.00 -0.56 13.54
N GLU A 47 4.10 -0.89 14.82
CA GLU A 47 5.36 -1.09 15.53
C GLU A 47 5.40 -2.54 16.04
N LEU A 48 6.47 -3.26 15.70
CA LEU A 48 6.66 -4.64 16.14
C LEU A 48 7.30 -4.69 17.53
N PRO A 49 6.98 -5.68 18.37
CA PRO A 49 7.65 -5.89 19.65
C PRO A 49 9.05 -6.52 19.45
N SER A 50 9.83 -5.96 18.52
CA SER A 50 11.08 -6.53 18.03
C SER A 50 12.34 -5.86 18.62
N ARG A 51 12.17 -4.84 19.48
CA ARG A 51 13.28 -4.20 20.18
C ARG A 51 13.93 -5.14 21.19
N ASP A 52 13.12 -6.00 21.82
CA ASP A 52 13.57 -7.11 22.66
C ASP A 52 13.50 -8.41 21.85
N GLU A 53 14.65 -9.05 21.65
CA GLU A 53 14.74 -10.30 20.87
C GLU A 53 13.96 -11.44 21.51
N GLY A 54 13.91 -11.51 22.85
CA GLY A 54 13.14 -12.50 23.59
C GLY A 54 11.65 -12.34 23.36
N GLN A 55 11.14 -11.10 23.52
CA GLN A 55 9.75 -10.78 23.28
C GLN A 55 9.37 -11.03 21.81
N TRP A 56 10.25 -10.68 20.86
CA TRP A 56 10.02 -10.95 19.45
C TRP A 56 9.90 -12.45 19.17
N LYS A 57 10.80 -13.26 19.67
CA LYS A 57 10.76 -14.71 19.49
C LYS A 57 9.47 -15.34 20.03
N GLN A 58 8.94 -14.81 21.13
CA GLN A 58 7.69 -15.28 21.72
C GLN A 58 6.45 -14.87 20.93
N ARG A 59 6.48 -13.67 20.32
CA ARG A 59 5.30 -13.04 19.71
C ARG A 59 5.22 -13.15 18.19
N ARG A 60 6.33 -13.42 17.51
CA ARG A 60 6.41 -13.30 16.05
C ARG A 60 5.42 -14.19 15.28
N GLU A 61 5.13 -15.39 15.81
CA GLU A 61 4.17 -16.30 15.18
C GLU A 61 2.73 -15.79 15.35
N GLN A 62 2.40 -15.22 16.50
CA GLN A 62 1.11 -14.56 16.71
C GLN A 62 0.94 -13.33 15.80
N VAL A 63 2.00 -12.53 15.66
CA VAL A 63 2.00 -11.38 14.74
C VAL A 63 1.81 -11.86 13.30
N LEU A 64 2.53 -12.92 12.90
CA LEU A 64 2.39 -13.52 11.57
C LEU A 64 0.96 -14.00 11.32
N GLN A 65 0.36 -14.74 12.26
CA GLN A 65 -1.00 -15.22 12.13
C GLN A 65 -1.99 -14.07 12.02
N LEU A 66 -1.89 -13.05 12.88
CA LEU A 66 -2.75 -11.89 12.85
C LEU A 66 -2.69 -11.15 11.50
N LEU A 67 -1.49 -10.95 10.96
CA LEU A 67 -1.31 -10.30 9.65
C LEU A 67 -1.76 -11.20 8.49
N THR A 68 -1.65 -12.51 8.62
CA THR A 68 -2.20 -13.47 7.66
C THR A 68 -3.73 -13.40 7.62
N ASP A 69 -4.38 -13.23 8.77
CA ASP A 69 -5.84 -13.12 8.84
C ASP A 69 -6.35 -11.76 8.35
N LEU A 70 -5.63 -10.68 8.66
CA LEU A 70 -5.99 -9.31 8.26
C LEU A 70 -5.70 -9.01 6.79
N GLN A 71 -4.68 -9.63 6.20
CA GLN A 71 -4.24 -9.48 4.81
C GLN A 71 -4.15 -8.02 4.31
N PRO A 72 -3.47 -7.10 5.01
CA PRO A 72 -3.32 -5.75 4.50
C PRO A 72 -2.57 -5.75 3.17
N ASP A 73 -2.91 -4.84 2.26
CA ASP A 73 -2.20 -4.69 0.98
C ASP A 73 -0.79 -4.18 1.18
N VAL A 74 -0.64 -3.26 2.14
CA VAL A 74 0.63 -2.62 2.50
C VAL A 74 0.78 -2.59 4.01
N ILE A 75 1.99 -2.81 4.48
CA ILE A 75 2.36 -2.68 5.89
C ILE A 75 3.54 -1.73 6.00
N SER A 76 3.34 -0.62 6.69
CA SER A 76 4.41 0.27 7.17
C SER A 76 4.82 -0.17 8.57
N VAL A 77 6.06 -0.60 8.74
CA VAL A 77 6.61 -1.01 10.03
C VAL A 77 7.57 0.05 10.52
N GLN A 78 7.28 0.60 11.70
CA GLN A 78 8.08 1.64 12.31
C GLN A 78 9.13 1.07 13.25
N GLN A 79 10.23 1.80 13.42
CA GLN A 79 11.29 1.52 14.39
C GLN A 79 11.89 0.12 14.27
N VAL A 80 12.16 -0.31 13.04
CA VAL A 80 12.77 -1.60 12.74
C VAL A 80 14.25 -1.56 13.08
N LEU A 81 14.69 -2.55 13.86
CA LEU A 81 16.08 -2.79 14.15
C LEU A 81 16.58 -3.98 13.32
N GLN A 82 17.52 -3.72 12.42
CA GLN A 82 18.24 -4.77 11.71
C GLN A 82 19.56 -5.02 12.40
N GLN A 83 19.79 -6.24 12.83
CA GLN A 83 21.02 -6.65 13.53
C GLN A 83 21.61 -7.92 12.90
N GLN A 84 22.89 -7.89 12.54
CA GLN A 84 23.57 -9.03 11.91
C GLN A 84 22.82 -9.61 10.71
N GLY A 85 22.24 -8.74 9.86
CA GLY A 85 21.45 -9.14 8.71
C GLY A 85 20.03 -9.63 9.01
N ARG A 86 19.65 -9.76 10.29
CA ARG A 86 18.30 -10.15 10.71
C ARG A 86 17.41 -8.92 10.80
N ASN A 87 16.35 -8.88 10.01
CA ASN A 87 15.35 -7.82 9.97
C ASN A 87 13.98 -8.43 10.29
N PRO A 88 13.32 -8.07 11.40
CA PRO A 88 12.04 -8.64 11.79
C PRO A 88 10.91 -8.33 10.81
N ALA A 89 10.91 -7.16 10.16
CA ALA A 89 9.91 -6.80 9.17
C ALA A 89 10.09 -7.63 7.88
N CYS A 90 11.32 -7.75 7.37
CA CYS A 90 11.58 -8.58 6.19
C CYS A 90 11.40 -10.08 6.48
N TRP A 91 11.59 -10.52 7.73
CA TRP A 91 11.25 -11.88 8.14
C TRP A 91 9.73 -12.11 8.01
N LEU A 92 8.88 -11.19 8.46
CA LEU A 92 7.42 -11.24 8.27
C LEU A 92 7.05 -11.24 6.78
N ALA A 93 7.62 -10.32 6.01
CA ALA A 93 7.35 -10.22 4.58
C ALA A 93 7.62 -11.54 3.86
N SER A 94 8.73 -12.21 4.15
CA SER A 94 9.07 -13.50 3.53
C SER A 94 8.04 -14.59 3.84
N ARG A 95 7.45 -14.60 5.05
CA ARG A 95 6.42 -15.57 5.46
C ARG A 95 5.05 -15.24 4.89
N LEU A 96 4.72 -13.95 4.77
CA LEU A 96 3.49 -13.45 4.15
C LEU A 96 3.54 -13.47 2.62
N ARG A 97 4.71 -13.70 2.00
CA ARG A 97 4.98 -13.58 0.56
C ARG A 97 4.76 -12.15 0.06
N TYR A 98 5.21 -11.18 0.84
CA TYR A 98 5.22 -9.77 0.50
C TYR A 98 6.62 -9.35 0.06
N SER A 99 6.72 -8.29 -0.76
CA SER A 99 7.98 -7.57 -0.94
C SER A 99 8.38 -6.88 0.36
N CYS A 100 9.66 -6.59 0.54
CA CYS A 100 10.17 -5.86 1.70
C CYS A 100 11.21 -4.85 1.26
N ASP A 101 10.99 -3.58 1.62
CA ASP A 101 11.98 -2.53 1.52
C ASP A 101 12.33 -2.01 2.92
N PHE A 102 13.65 -1.97 3.23
CA PHE A 102 14.16 -1.48 4.52
C PHE A 102 14.69 -0.06 4.37
N VAL A 103 13.90 0.89 4.77
CA VAL A 103 14.13 2.33 4.69
C VAL A 103 14.99 2.81 5.84
N THR A 104 16.25 3.12 5.57
CA THR A 104 17.23 3.48 6.60
C THR A 104 18.23 4.51 6.11
N ALA A 105 18.69 5.37 7.03
CA ALA A 105 19.81 6.29 6.82
C ALA A 105 21.17 5.63 7.14
N ASP A 106 21.15 4.48 7.83
CA ASP A 106 22.37 3.82 8.28
C ASP A 106 23.05 3.09 7.11
N PRO A 107 24.35 3.25 6.90
CA PRO A 107 25.06 2.59 5.82
C PRO A 107 25.10 1.06 5.99
N PRO A 108 25.21 0.31 4.88
CA PRO A 108 25.26 -1.16 4.93
C PRO A 108 26.39 -1.76 5.78
N SER A 109 27.46 -0.99 6.00
CA SER A 109 28.62 -1.39 6.82
C SER A 109 28.34 -1.40 8.32
N GLN A 110 27.25 -0.76 8.77
CA GLN A 110 26.89 -0.79 10.18
C GLN A 110 26.30 -2.15 10.58
N PRO A 111 26.80 -2.78 11.67
CA PRO A 111 26.29 -4.07 12.13
C PRO A 111 24.88 -3.99 12.73
N VAL A 112 24.49 -2.81 13.20
CA VAL A 112 23.16 -2.49 13.73
C VAL A 112 22.63 -1.30 12.96
N ARG A 113 21.49 -1.48 12.28
CA ARG A 113 20.87 -0.46 11.45
C ARG A 113 19.45 -0.20 11.93
N HIS A 114 19.10 1.07 12.02
CA HIS A 114 17.79 1.54 12.43
C HIS A 114 17.04 2.08 11.21
N GLY A 115 15.76 1.77 11.11
CA GLY A 115 14.97 2.27 9.99
C GLY A 115 13.48 1.95 10.16
N ASN A 116 12.76 2.19 9.09
CA ASN A 116 11.39 1.75 8.92
C ASN A 116 11.37 0.69 7.82
N ALA A 117 10.27 -0.03 7.66
CA ALA A 117 10.14 -0.95 6.56
C ALA A 117 8.78 -0.82 5.90
N MET A 118 8.75 -1.08 4.60
CA MET A 118 7.53 -1.18 3.82
C MET A 118 7.40 -2.60 3.26
N LEU A 119 6.25 -3.21 3.50
CA LEU A 119 5.92 -4.52 2.98
C LEU A 119 4.70 -4.40 2.07
N SER A 120 4.71 -5.05 0.92
CA SER A 120 3.59 -5.01 -0.02
C SER A 120 3.30 -6.38 -0.61
N ARG A 121 2.01 -6.74 -0.68
CA ARG A 121 1.54 -7.87 -1.49
C ARG A 121 1.19 -7.45 -2.92
N LEU A 122 1.05 -6.14 -3.16
CA LEU A 122 0.79 -5.58 -4.48
C LEU A 122 2.11 -5.46 -5.26
N PRO A 123 2.07 -5.53 -6.59
CA PRO A 123 3.24 -5.28 -7.42
C PRO A 123 3.80 -3.88 -7.17
N VAL A 124 5.11 -3.80 -6.92
CA VAL A 124 5.86 -2.55 -6.78
C VAL A 124 6.46 -2.20 -8.13
N SER A 125 6.13 -1.02 -8.67
CA SER A 125 6.68 -0.52 -9.94
C SER A 125 7.86 0.42 -9.73
N GLU A 126 7.91 1.10 -8.59
CA GLU A 126 8.98 2.02 -8.24
C GLU A 126 9.12 2.09 -6.71
N ASP A 127 10.32 2.30 -6.23
CA ASP A 127 10.64 2.56 -4.84
C ASP A 127 11.68 3.68 -4.72
N GLY A 128 11.75 4.29 -3.56
CA GLY A 128 12.70 5.37 -3.30
C GLY A 128 12.86 5.67 -1.82
N VAL A 129 14.00 6.27 -1.49
CA VAL A 129 14.36 6.68 -0.13
C VAL A 129 14.90 8.10 -0.15
N THR A 130 14.51 8.90 0.84
CA THR A 130 15.10 10.21 1.11
C THR A 130 15.49 10.37 2.58
N LEU A 131 16.39 11.32 2.85
CA LEU A 131 16.76 11.69 4.21
C LEU A 131 16.04 12.95 4.63
N LEU A 132 15.47 12.93 5.84
CA LEU A 132 14.82 14.09 6.44
C LEU A 132 15.82 14.83 7.35
N HIS A 133 15.83 16.16 7.27
CA HIS A 133 16.75 16.98 8.05
C HIS A 133 16.06 17.66 9.24
N PRO A 134 16.72 17.76 10.39
CA PRO A 134 18.06 17.27 10.67
C PRO A 134 18.10 15.74 10.72
N PRO A 135 19.24 15.13 10.33
CA PRO A 135 19.41 13.69 10.35
C PRO A 135 19.38 13.17 11.79
N GLY A 136 19.02 11.88 11.94
CA GLY A 136 18.94 11.19 13.20
C GLY A 136 18.50 9.77 13.03
N THR A 137 18.35 9.05 14.13
CA THR A 137 17.80 7.71 14.10
C THR A 137 16.40 7.73 13.50
N PHE A 138 16.12 6.88 12.51
CA PHE A 138 14.87 6.80 11.78
C PHE A 138 14.52 8.02 10.90
N SER A 139 15.49 8.85 10.54
CA SER A 139 15.25 10.05 9.71
C SER A 139 15.11 9.77 8.21
N ALA A 140 15.15 8.52 7.77
CA ALA A 140 14.85 8.16 6.40
C ALA A 140 13.35 8.02 6.17
N ALA A 141 12.85 8.58 5.07
CA ALA A 141 11.52 8.34 4.55
C ALA A 141 11.60 7.46 3.29
N GLY A 142 10.63 6.59 3.10
CA GLY A 142 10.55 5.69 1.95
C GLY A 142 9.28 5.89 1.14
N MET A 143 9.29 5.44 -0.11
CA MET A 143 8.16 5.43 -1.01
C MET A 143 8.11 4.11 -1.77
N MET A 144 6.93 3.57 -1.95
CA MET A 144 6.62 2.53 -2.93
C MET A 144 5.48 3.01 -3.82
N ARG A 145 5.66 2.89 -5.15
CA ARG A 145 4.58 3.01 -6.12
C ARG A 145 4.02 1.64 -6.39
N LEU A 146 2.74 1.47 -6.14
CA LEU A 146 2.04 0.19 -6.15
C LEU A 146 0.99 0.16 -7.24
N ARG A 147 0.85 -0.99 -7.91
CA ARG A 147 -0.22 -1.22 -8.86
C ARG A 147 -1.47 -1.72 -8.15
N LEU A 148 -2.54 -0.91 -8.17
CA LEU A 148 -3.87 -1.26 -7.64
C LEU A 148 -4.86 -1.34 -8.80
N GLY A 149 -5.09 -2.53 -9.35
CA GLY A 149 -5.80 -2.69 -10.62
C GLY A 149 -5.07 -1.97 -11.75
N ASP A 150 -5.76 -1.08 -12.46
CA ASP A 150 -5.18 -0.26 -13.52
C ASP A 150 -4.57 1.07 -13.03
N ASN A 151 -4.62 1.32 -11.71
CA ASN A 151 -4.15 2.57 -11.12
C ASN A 151 -2.81 2.37 -10.39
N ASP A 152 -1.96 3.40 -10.45
CA ASP A 152 -0.79 3.50 -9.60
C ASP A 152 -1.12 4.34 -8.36
N VAL A 153 -0.62 3.91 -7.21
CA VAL A 153 -0.79 4.58 -5.91
C VAL A 153 0.57 4.69 -5.24
N ASN A 154 0.94 5.88 -4.79
CA ASN A 154 2.16 6.07 -4.00
C ASN A 154 1.86 5.92 -2.51
N VAL A 155 2.61 5.06 -1.85
CA VAL A 155 2.61 4.89 -0.40
C VAL A 155 3.94 5.35 0.15
N TYR A 156 3.91 6.35 1.03
CA TYR A 156 5.07 6.87 1.72
C TYR A 156 5.13 6.34 3.14
N VAL A 157 6.33 6.12 3.65
CA VAL A 157 6.58 5.83 5.06
C VAL A 157 7.51 6.89 5.64
N ALA A 158 7.13 7.43 6.79
CA ALA A 158 7.97 8.37 7.52
C ALA A 158 7.76 8.22 9.02
N ARG A 159 8.79 8.57 9.78
CA ARG A 159 8.73 8.79 11.21
C ARG A 159 9.31 10.16 11.52
N LEU A 160 8.47 11.04 12.05
CA LEU A 160 8.91 12.37 12.44
C LEU A 160 9.41 12.36 13.90
N ARG A 161 10.25 13.31 14.23
CA ARG A 161 10.81 13.46 15.60
C ARG A 161 9.69 13.52 16.64
N PRO A 162 9.69 12.66 17.67
CA PRO A 162 8.55 12.51 18.58
C PRO A 162 8.52 13.51 19.74
N GLU A 163 9.64 14.17 20.05
CA GLU A 163 9.79 14.89 21.30
C GLU A 163 9.34 16.35 21.20
N PRO A 164 8.65 16.90 22.25
CA PRO A 164 8.15 18.27 22.24
C PRO A 164 9.25 19.32 22.00
N ASP A 165 10.45 19.10 22.54
CA ASP A 165 11.58 20.02 22.45
C ASP A 165 12.20 20.09 21.04
N GLU A 166 11.80 19.21 20.13
CA GLU A 166 12.28 19.15 18.75
C GLU A 166 11.26 19.66 17.72
N ALA A 167 10.37 20.60 18.10
CA ALA A 167 9.34 21.13 17.19
C ALA A 167 9.93 21.68 15.87
N THR A 168 11.03 22.42 15.94
CA THR A 168 11.71 22.98 14.76
C THR A 168 12.25 21.85 13.86
N ALA A 169 12.85 20.82 14.45
CA ALA A 169 13.34 19.67 13.68
C ALA A 169 12.19 18.93 12.97
N ARG A 170 11.04 18.76 13.63
CA ARG A 170 9.84 18.19 13.01
C ARG A 170 9.32 19.03 11.86
N GLN A 171 9.30 20.35 12.01
CA GLN A 171 8.89 21.26 10.91
C GLN A 171 9.78 21.10 9.71
N HIS A 172 11.11 21.04 9.89
CA HIS A 172 12.06 20.82 8.81
C HIS A 172 11.85 19.45 8.16
N GLN A 173 11.73 18.38 8.96
CA GLN A 173 11.46 17.03 8.46
C GLN A 173 10.12 16.94 7.72
N THR A 174 9.09 17.64 8.20
CA THR A 174 7.80 17.73 7.51
C THR A 174 7.95 18.44 6.17
N SER A 175 8.70 19.57 6.13
CA SER A 175 8.97 20.31 4.91
C SER A 175 9.71 19.46 3.88
N ASP A 176 10.75 18.75 4.31
CA ASP A 176 11.53 17.84 3.44
C ASP A 176 10.65 16.73 2.87
N LEU A 177 9.85 16.09 3.73
CA LEU A 177 8.93 15.04 3.33
C LEU A 177 7.93 15.56 2.28
N MET A 178 7.35 16.74 2.51
CA MET A 178 6.37 17.31 1.59
C MET A 178 6.98 17.74 0.27
N THR A 179 8.20 18.28 0.30
CA THR A 179 8.96 18.62 -0.91
C THR A 179 9.23 17.36 -1.73
N TRP A 180 9.66 16.29 -1.06
CA TRP A 180 9.91 15.02 -1.72
C TRP A 180 8.64 14.37 -2.29
N ILE A 181 7.54 14.37 -1.53
CA ILE A 181 6.23 13.91 -2.04
C ILE A 181 5.82 14.73 -3.26
N GLY A 182 5.96 16.06 -3.21
CA GLY A 182 5.65 16.93 -4.35
C GLY A 182 6.45 16.60 -5.60
N ALA A 183 7.71 16.20 -5.44
CA ALA A 183 8.60 15.85 -6.55
C ALA A 183 8.34 14.44 -7.12
N THR A 184 7.85 13.50 -6.29
CA THR A 184 7.73 12.07 -6.67
C THR A 184 6.30 11.59 -6.87
N ALA A 185 5.29 12.34 -6.42
CA ALA A 185 3.90 11.93 -6.52
C ALA A 185 3.36 11.92 -7.96
N GLU A 186 3.88 12.78 -8.85
CA GLU A 186 3.49 12.85 -10.27
C GLU A 186 1.96 12.97 -10.49
N GLY A 187 1.28 13.62 -9.54
CA GLY A 187 -0.18 13.77 -9.57
C GLY A 187 -0.99 12.52 -9.19
N MET A 188 -0.32 11.38 -8.94
CA MET A 188 -0.95 10.13 -8.57
C MET A 188 -1.52 10.16 -7.15
N PRO A 189 -2.53 9.31 -6.87
CA PRO A 189 -3.05 9.10 -5.52
C PRO A 189 -1.92 8.77 -4.55
N SER A 190 -1.85 9.52 -3.45
CA SER A 190 -0.74 9.38 -2.50
C SER A 190 -1.26 9.32 -1.06
N LEU A 191 -0.60 8.50 -0.25
CA LEU A 191 -0.84 8.39 1.18
C LEU A 191 0.47 8.23 1.94
N ILE A 192 0.44 8.56 3.23
CA ILE A 192 1.60 8.47 4.13
C ILE A 192 1.19 7.58 5.31
N ALA A 193 1.91 6.48 5.53
CA ALA A 193 1.70 5.59 6.67
C ALA A 193 2.92 5.65 7.59
N GLY A 194 2.72 5.98 8.87
CA GLY A 194 3.89 6.12 9.74
C GLY A 194 3.58 6.50 11.18
N ASP A 195 4.62 6.96 11.87
CA ASP A 195 4.55 7.44 13.24
C ASP A 195 4.70 8.98 13.26
N PHE A 196 3.60 9.64 13.58
CA PHE A 196 3.49 11.10 13.64
C PHE A 196 3.28 11.57 15.09
N SER A 197 4.09 11.05 16.00
CA SER A 197 3.93 11.12 17.46
C SER A 197 3.77 12.54 18.05
N ALA A 198 4.12 13.56 17.30
CA ALA A 198 3.89 14.93 17.68
C ALA A 198 2.77 15.55 16.85
N SER A 199 1.57 15.28 17.21
CA SER A 199 0.37 15.83 16.59
C SER A 199 0.30 15.67 15.05
N THR A 200 -0.41 14.64 14.62
CA THR A 200 -0.93 14.49 13.24
C THR A 200 -1.56 15.79 12.72
N VAL A 201 -2.09 16.63 13.64
CA VAL A 201 -2.67 17.94 13.34
C VAL A 201 -1.65 18.90 12.74
N GLU A 202 -0.39 18.89 13.21
CA GLU A 202 0.65 19.78 12.68
C GLU A 202 1.07 19.37 11.26
N LEU A 203 1.24 18.06 11.03
CA LEU A 203 1.51 17.53 9.70
C LEU A 203 0.34 17.82 8.74
N VAL A 204 -0.89 17.64 9.18
CA VAL A 204 -2.09 17.94 8.36
C VAL A 204 -2.19 19.41 8.00
N ARG A 205 -1.81 20.32 8.89
CA ARG A 205 -1.76 21.77 8.60
C ARG A 205 -0.68 22.12 7.56
N SER A 206 0.44 21.40 7.61
CA SER A 206 1.58 21.61 6.71
C SER A 206 1.39 20.97 5.34
N THR A 207 0.42 20.05 5.21
CA THR A 207 0.18 19.21 4.03
C THR A 207 -1.22 19.44 3.46
N PRO A 208 -1.47 20.50 2.69
CA PRO A 208 -2.78 20.73 2.11
C PRO A 208 -3.29 19.51 1.33
N GLY A 209 -4.55 19.11 1.59
CA GLY A 209 -5.20 17.98 0.93
C GLY A 209 -4.96 16.62 1.56
N PHE A 210 -4.08 16.49 2.55
CA PHE A 210 -3.96 15.28 3.35
C PHE A 210 -4.82 15.36 4.61
N GLN A 211 -5.43 14.24 4.98
CA GLN A 211 -6.20 14.08 6.21
C GLN A 211 -5.87 12.75 6.88
N PRO A 212 -5.95 12.67 8.23
CA PRO A 212 -5.78 11.42 8.94
C PRO A 212 -6.97 10.48 8.71
N ALA A 213 -6.68 9.18 8.62
CA ALA A 213 -7.72 8.15 8.55
C ALA A 213 -8.53 8.04 9.86
N ARG A 214 -7.99 8.55 10.95
CA ARG A 214 -8.65 8.62 12.26
C ARG A 214 -9.87 9.55 12.21
N ARG A 215 -11.04 9.03 12.59
CA ARG A 215 -12.30 9.80 12.57
C ARG A 215 -12.36 10.95 13.57
N ASN A 216 -11.61 10.88 14.69
CA ASN A 216 -11.53 11.89 15.72
C ASN A 216 -10.08 12.25 16.03
N PRO A 217 -9.51 13.25 15.35
CA PRO A 217 -8.12 13.67 15.59
C PRO A 217 -7.82 14.13 17.02
N GLY A 218 -8.86 14.50 17.77
CA GLY A 218 -8.77 14.94 19.17
C GLY A 218 -9.10 13.86 20.19
N ALA A 219 -9.52 12.66 19.78
CA ALA A 219 -9.69 11.57 20.71
C ALA A 219 -8.30 11.15 21.23
N PRO A 220 -8.09 11.05 22.56
CA PRO A 220 -6.85 10.55 23.09
C PRO A 220 -6.56 9.21 22.42
N ALA A 221 -5.33 9.02 21.96
CA ALA A 221 -4.87 7.70 21.51
C ALA A 221 -5.25 6.73 22.63
N ALA A 222 -6.16 5.79 22.33
CA ALA A 222 -6.70 4.90 23.35
C ALA A 222 -5.54 4.35 24.17
N SER A 223 -5.52 4.70 25.46
CA SER A 223 -4.48 4.37 26.42
C SER A 223 -4.51 2.85 26.66
N GLY A 224 -3.95 2.11 25.72
CA GLY A 224 -3.66 0.70 25.88
C GLY A 224 -2.17 0.58 26.18
N GLY A 225 -1.85 0.26 27.43
CA GLY A 225 -0.55 0.23 28.05
C GLY A 225 0.55 -0.47 27.29
N GLY A 226 1.19 0.27 26.43
CA GLY A 226 2.51 0.02 25.87
C GLY A 226 3.24 1.36 25.91
N ALA A 227 4.51 1.32 26.27
CA ALA A 227 5.34 2.47 26.67
C ALA A 227 5.59 3.53 25.56
N SER A 228 4.78 3.63 24.55
CA SER A 228 4.90 4.61 23.50
C SER A 228 3.51 5.13 23.13
N GLY A 229 3.27 6.40 23.41
CA GLY A 229 2.09 7.13 22.95
C GLY A 229 2.19 7.33 21.44
N HIS A 230 1.87 6.27 20.68
CA HIS A 230 2.15 6.21 19.25
C HIS A 230 1.16 7.03 18.46
N GLY A 231 1.69 7.93 17.70
CA GLY A 231 1.02 8.62 16.63
C GLY A 231 0.94 7.80 15.32
N LEU A 232 0.89 6.46 15.41
CA LEU A 232 0.69 5.61 14.24
C LEU A 232 -0.62 5.94 13.56
N ASP A 233 -0.54 6.34 12.29
CA ASP A 233 -1.69 6.75 11.50
C ASP A 233 -1.41 6.57 9.99
N VAL A 234 -2.48 6.70 9.21
CA VAL A 234 -2.43 6.78 7.76
C VAL A 234 -3.03 8.12 7.35
N LEU A 235 -2.24 8.93 6.66
CA LEU A 235 -2.67 10.20 6.08
C LEU A 235 -2.92 9.99 4.59
N PHE A 236 -4.03 10.47 4.06
CA PHE A 236 -4.43 10.26 2.69
C PHE A 236 -4.88 11.55 2.01
N GLN A 237 -4.68 11.65 0.71
CA GLN A 237 -5.18 12.76 -0.09
C GLN A 237 -6.69 12.65 -0.32
N VAL A 238 -7.47 13.60 0.19
CA VAL A 238 -8.95 13.59 0.13
C VAL A 238 -9.51 13.64 -1.29
N LYS A 239 -8.76 14.21 -2.22
CA LYS A 239 -9.17 14.27 -3.64
C LYS A 239 -9.12 12.91 -4.34
N HIS A 240 -8.36 11.96 -3.79
CA HIS A 240 -8.15 10.65 -4.40
C HIS A 240 -8.77 9.49 -3.63
N PHE A 241 -9.02 9.68 -2.33
CA PHE A 241 -9.51 8.60 -1.48
C PHE A 241 -10.77 9.00 -0.72
N GLY A 242 -11.68 8.03 -0.57
CA GLY A 242 -12.89 8.14 0.22
C GLY A 242 -13.26 6.83 0.90
N GLY A 243 -14.42 6.78 1.55
CA GLY A 243 -14.91 5.56 2.20
C GLY A 243 -14.00 5.04 3.31
N ILE A 244 -13.36 5.95 4.05
CA ILE A 244 -12.30 5.63 5.00
C ILE A 244 -12.84 4.89 6.22
N ARG A 245 -12.18 3.78 6.58
CA ARG A 245 -12.38 3.07 7.84
C ARG A 245 -11.01 2.84 8.47
N GLN A 246 -10.90 3.05 9.78
CA GLN A 246 -9.69 2.74 10.53
C GLN A 246 -10.04 1.88 11.74
N GLN A 247 -9.22 0.87 12.01
CA GLN A 247 -9.32 0.01 13.18
C GLN A 247 -7.95 -0.17 13.83
N ALA A 248 -7.94 -0.42 15.14
CA ALA A 248 -6.73 -0.80 15.86
C ALA A 248 -6.33 -2.24 15.51
N ILE A 249 -5.03 -2.47 15.41
CA ILE A 249 -4.46 -3.81 15.28
C ILE A 249 -3.98 -4.22 16.68
N MET A 250 -4.66 -5.22 17.23
CA MET A 250 -4.42 -5.72 18.58
C MET A 250 -3.93 -7.16 18.53
N LEU A 251 -2.78 -7.41 19.14
CA LEU A 251 -2.33 -8.76 19.40
C LEU A 251 -3.06 -9.24 20.67
N PRO A 252 -3.76 -10.37 20.63
CA PRO A 252 -4.45 -10.88 21.81
C PRO A 252 -3.46 -11.31 22.90
N ALA A 253 -3.95 -11.40 24.13
CA ALA A 253 -3.21 -12.04 25.21
C ALA A 253 -3.04 -13.53 24.90
N ASP A 254 -1.92 -14.13 25.33
CA ASP A 254 -1.60 -15.53 25.14
C ASP A 254 -0.81 -16.04 26.36
N GLY A 255 -1.42 -16.91 27.16
CA GLY A 255 -0.87 -17.36 28.43
C GLY A 255 -0.54 -16.15 29.34
N ASP A 256 0.71 -16.07 29.79
CA ASP A 256 1.19 -14.96 30.64
C ASP A 256 1.50 -13.67 29.85
N LEU A 257 1.41 -13.72 28.53
CA LEU A 257 1.71 -12.56 27.69
C LEU A 257 0.47 -11.67 27.56
N PRO A 258 0.50 -10.40 27.99
CA PRO A 258 -0.63 -9.48 27.90
C PRO A 258 -0.94 -9.13 26.45
N GLY A 259 -2.19 -8.74 26.17
CA GLY A 259 -2.56 -8.16 24.88
C GLY A 259 -1.72 -6.93 24.55
N LEU A 260 -1.39 -6.73 23.28
CA LEU A 260 -0.52 -5.66 22.81
C LEU A 260 -1.14 -4.95 21.60
N ARG A 261 -1.20 -3.63 21.65
CA ARG A 261 -1.54 -2.83 20.47
C ARG A 261 -0.31 -2.75 19.57
N LEU A 262 -0.43 -3.23 18.33
CA LEU A 262 0.64 -3.14 17.32
C LEU A 262 0.52 -1.86 16.48
N GLY A 263 -0.70 -1.35 16.28
CA GLY A 263 -0.88 -0.19 15.42
C GLY A 263 -2.31 0.01 14.94
N VAL A 264 -2.44 0.46 13.70
CA VAL A 264 -3.71 0.73 13.04
C VAL A 264 -3.74 0.17 11.62
N MET A 265 -4.93 -0.15 11.13
CA MET A 265 -5.18 -0.48 9.73
C MET A 265 -6.26 0.44 9.19
N ALA A 266 -5.95 1.12 8.10
CA ALA A 266 -6.89 1.93 7.36
C ALA A 266 -7.33 1.19 6.09
N THR A 267 -8.62 1.25 5.79
CA THR A 267 -9.21 0.82 4.53
C THR A 267 -9.68 2.05 3.79
N LEU A 268 -9.18 2.24 2.57
CA LEU A 268 -9.45 3.40 1.73
C LEU A 268 -10.02 2.94 0.39
N ARG A 269 -10.96 3.70 -0.16
CA ARG A 269 -11.46 3.48 -1.52
C ARG A 269 -10.87 4.55 -2.43
N LEU A 270 -10.24 4.14 -3.53
CA LEU A 270 -9.81 5.04 -4.58
C LEU A 270 -11.04 5.62 -5.27
N GLN A 271 -11.07 6.95 -5.42
CA GLN A 271 -12.14 7.68 -6.09
C GLN A 271 -11.77 7.94 -7.54
N ASP A 272 -12.75 7.90 -8.43
CA ASP A 272 -12.56 8.45 -9.76
C ASP A 272 -12.38 9.97 -9.63
N VAL A 273 -11.23 10.47 -10.01
CA VAL A 273 -11.10 11.90 -10.24
C VAL A 273 -11.94 12.19 -11.47
N ALA A 274 -13.16 12.73 -11.24
CA ALA A 274 -13.97 13.21 -12.34
C ALA A 274 -13.08 14.15 -13.17
N ALA A 275 -12.90 13.83 -14.45
CA ALA A 275 -12.19 14.71 -15.36
C ALA A 275 -12.89 16.08 -15.27
N THR A 276 -12.24 17.03 -14.63
CA THR A 276 -12.70 18.42 -14.61
C THR A 276 -12.59 18.88 -16.05
N THR A 277 -13.71 18.87 -16.75
CA THR A 277 -13.84 19.51 -18.07
C THR A 277 -13.64 20.99 -17.82
N GLU A 278 -12.44 21.51 -18.14
CA GLU A 278 -12.21 22.95 -18.37
C GLU A 278 -12.93 23.40 -19.64
#